data_2898d9b44e51e284b052c02a1108f034
#
_entry.id   2898d9b44e51e284b052c02a1108f034
#
_cell.length_a   1.000
_cell.length_b   1.000
_cell.length_c   1.000
_cell.angle_alpha   90.00
_cell.angle_beta   90.00
_cell.angle_gamma   90.00
#
_symmetry.space_group_name_H-M   'P 1'
#
loop_
_entity.id
_entity.type
_entity.pdbx_description
1 polymer ?
#
loop_
_entity_poly.entity_id
_entity_poly.type
_entity_poly.pdbx_seq_one_letter_code
_entity_poly.pdbx_strand_id
1 'polypeptide(L)'
;MQNIYYFHGFDGFLTHEKRKILENFGNVIAPTYNYRDAQTLTQIKESFFEKDLKGSVFIGTSFGGYVANYLSTIYDKPNLLFNPALLFRTLKMGLDAPLTSSLQSLSYFVLGEKDRLLNYGDNVRFITDYFKGPTEIIIEKEMGHHIPPNIFDKQADNFFKMIAEK
;
A
#
# COMPACT_ATOMS: atom_id res chain seq x y z
N MET A 1 11.68 -11.03 -13.32
CA MET A 1 10.87 -9.79 -13.37
C MET A 1 10.16 -9.67 -12.04
N GLN A 2 10.14 -8.50 -11.43
CA GLN A 2 9.50 -8.22 -10.14
C GLN A 2 7.97 -8.31 -10.26
N ASN A 3 7.29 -8.94 -9.30
CA ASN A 3 5.83 -8.92 -9.23
C ASN A 3 5.36 -7.73 -8.40
N ILE A 4 4.41 -6.98 -8.93
CA ILE A 4 3.79 -5.82 -8.30
C ILE A 4 2.34 -6.17 -8.00
N TYR A 5 2.03 -6.39 -6.73
CA TYR A 5 0.65 -6.63 -6.28
C TYR A 5 0.00 -5.31 -5.89
N TYR A 6 -1.05 -4.93 -6.64
CA TYR A 6 -1.76 -3.69 -6.39
C TYR A 6 -3.15 -3.93 -5.78
N PHE A 7 -3.44 -3.20 -4.71
CA PHE A 7 -4.71 -3.23 -3.98
C PHE A 7 -5.40 -1.88 -4.10
N HIS A 8 -6.56 -1.86 -4.73
CA HIS A 8 -7.35 -0.64 -4.94
C HIS A 8 -8.08 -0.20 -3.68
N GLY A 9 -8.58 1.06 -3.65
CA GLY A 9 -9.46 1.55 -2.60
C GLY A 9 -10.83 0.88 -2.62
N PHE A 10 -11.69 1.21 -1.64
CA PHE A 10 -12.90 0.46 -1.31
C PHE A 10 -13.83 0.18 -2.51
N ASP A 11 -14.15 1.16 -3.33
CA ASP A 11 -14.97 1.02 -4.54
C ASP A 11 -14.16 1.34 -5.81
N GLY A 12 -12.85 1.06 -5.80
CA GLY A 12 -11.93 1.45 -6.83
C GLY A 12 -11.44 0.30 -7.71
N PHE A 13 -10.55 0.64 -8.59
CA PHE A 13 -9.77 -0.28 -9.43
C PHE A 13 -8.46 0.39 -9.85
N LEU A 14 -7.52 -0.37 -10.38
CA LEU A 14 -6.33 0.19 -11.00
C LEU A 14 -6.66 0.72 -12.39
N THR A 15 -6.59 2.05 -12.58
CA THR A 15 -6.83 2.66 -13.89
C THR A 15 -5.77 2.24 -14.91
N HIS A 16 -6.14 2.26 -16.19
CA HIS A 16 -5.23 1.90 -17.27
C HIS A 16 -3.93 2.74 -17.27
N GLU A 17 -4.05 4.03 -17.00
CA GLU A 17 -2.92 4.95 -16.91
C GLU A 17 -1.95 4.58 -15.80
N LYS A 18 -2.44 4.35 -14.58
CA LYS A 18 -1.62 3.92 -13.43
C LYS A 18 -1.03 2.52 -13.65
N ARG A 19 -1.77 1.62 -14.32
CA ARG A 19 -1.25 0.31 -14.69
C ARG A 19 -0.03 0.43 -15.60
N LYS A 20 -0.11 1.26 -16.65
CA LYS A 20 1.03 1.50 -17.56
C LYS A 20 2.26 2.06 -16.83
N ILE A 21 2.06 2.94 -15.86
CA ILE A 21 3.14 3.45 -15.01
C ILE A 21 3.83 2.28 -14.29
N LEU A 22 3.07 1.42 -13.63
CA LEU A 22 3.63 0.30 -12.86
C LEU A 22 4.28 -0.77 -13.76
N GLU A 23 3.77 -0.99 -14.97
CA GLU A 23 4.30 -1.94 -15.95
C GLU A 23 5.74 -1.59 -16.40
N ASN A 24 6.18 -0.33 -16.22
CA ASN A 24 7.58 0.04 -16.44
C ASN A 24 8.54 -0.60 -15.40
N PHE A 25 8.02 -1.02 -14.25
CA PHE A 25 8.83 -1.53 -13.14
C PHE A 25 8.67 -3.05 -12.94
N GLY A 26 7.61 -3.67 -13.43
CA GLY A 26 7.42 -5.10 -13.26
C GLY A 26 6.10 -5.66 -13.78
N ASN A 27 5.83 -6.90 -13.44
CA ASN A 27 4.58 -7.59 -13.77
C ASN A 27 3.47 -7.17 -12.79
N VAL A 28 2.42 -6.51 -13.30
CA VAL A 28 1.35 -5.93 -12.47
C VAL A 28 0.19 -6.90 -12.28
N ILE A 29 -0.03 -7.29 -11.04
CA ILE A 29 -1.13 -8.16 -10.59
C ILE A 29 -2.10 -7.31 -9.77
N ALA A 30 -3.24 -6.97 -10.35
CA ALA A 30 -4.22 -6.05 -9.77
C ALA A 30 -5.65 -6.56 -9.96
N PRO A 31 -6.04 -7.62 -9.25
CA PRO A 31 -7.43 -8.07 -9.27
C PRO A 31 -8.37 -7.03 -8.64
N THR A 32 -9.62 -7.03 -9.05
CA THR A 32 -10.65 -6.24 -8.41
C THR A 32 -11.27 -7.03 -7.26
N TYR A 33 -11.30 -6.45 -6.07
CA TYR A 33 -11.86 -7.06 -4.86
C TYR A 33 -13.16 -6.36 -4.45
N ASN A 34 -14.13 -7.14 -3.99
CA ASN A 34 -15.30 -6.61 -3.30
C ASN A 34 -15.06 -6.61 -1.78
N TYR A 35 -14.50 -5.54 -1.27
CA TYR A 35 -14.21 -5.42 0.18
C TYR A 35 -15.46 -5.33 1.08
N ARG A 36 -16.67 -5.24 0.51
CA ARG A 36 -17.94 -5.33 1.27
C ARG A 36 -18.30 -6.76 1.64
N ASP A 37 -17.74 -7.72 0.92
CA ASP A 37 -17.86 -9.13 1.26
C ASP A 37 -16.92 -9.48 2.43
N ALA A 38 -17.49 -9.97 3.52
CA ALA A 38 -16.76 -10.32 4.74
C ALA A 38 -15.67 -11.40 4.51
N GLN A 39 -15.77 -12.18 3.45
CA GLN A 39 -14.79 -13.24 3.13
C GLN A 39 -13.61 -12.73 2.30
N THR A 40 -13.72 -11.56 1.66
CA THR A 40 -12.70 -11.06 0.72
C THR A 40 -11.31 -10.99 1.37
N LEU A 41 -11.20 -10.45 2.58
CA LEU A 41 -9.91 -10.31 3.25
C LEU A 41 -9.29 -11.67 3.62
N THR A 42 -10.11 -12.63 4.04
CA THR A 42 -9.68 -14.01 4.29
C THR A 42 -9.17 -14.66 3.00
N GLN A 43 -9.92 -14.52 1.91
CA GLN A 43 -9.52 -15.06 0.61
C GLN A 43 -8.22 -14.43 0.09
N ILE A 44 -8.04 -13.10 0.26
CA ILE A 44 -6.77 -12.43 -0.08
C ILE A 44 -5.64 -13.04 0.73
N LYS A 45 -5.77 -13.14 2.06
CA LYS A 45 -4.75 -13.71 2.94
C LYS A 45 -4.38 -15.14 2.52
N GLU A 46 -5.38 -16.01 2.30
CA GLU A 46 -5.19 -17.39 1.88
C GLU A 46 -4.50 -17.48 0.50
N SER A 47 -4.84 -16.58 -0.42
CA SER A 47 -4.25 -16.55 -1.76
C SER A 47 -2.75 -16.26 -1.78
N PHE A 48 -2.19 -15.73 -0.69
CA PHE A 48 -0.76 -15.44 -0.55
C PHE A 48 0.02 -16.51 0.25
N PHE A 49 -0.66 -17.44 0.91
CA PHE A 49 -0.05 -18.36 1.86
C PHE A 49 1.04 -19.26 1.22
N GLU A 50 0.85 -19.68 -0.02
CA GLU A 50 1.80 -20.59 -0.73
C GLU A 50 2.53 -19.89 -1.89
N LYS A 51 2.43 -18.55 -2.02
CA LYS A 51 3.08 -17.85 -3.13
C LYS A 51 4.57 -17.64 -2.87
N ASP A 52 5.36 -17.86 -3.92
CA ASP A 52 6.72 -17.33 -3.95
C ASP A 52 6.68 -15.80 -4.14
N LEU A 53 6.99 -15.08 -3.07
CA LEU A 53 6.99 -13.62 -3.04
C LEU A 53 8.39 -13.03 -3.18
N LYS A 54 9.38 -13.82 -3.64
CA LYS A 54 10.73 -13.31 -3.87
C LYS A 54 10.70 -12.16 -4.87
N GLY A 55 11.32 -11.04 -4.51
CA GLY A 55 11.36 -9.84 -5.33
C GLY A 55 10.00 -9.16 -5.56
N SER A 56 8.96 -9.51 -4.79
CA SER A 56 7.65 -8.87 -4.91
C SER A 56 7.57 -7.57 -4.11
N VAL A 57 6.69 -6.66 -4.56
CA VAL A 57 6.30 -5.44 -3.84
C VAL A 57 4.79 -5.36 -3.72
N PHE A 58 4.32 -4.68 -2.68
CA PHE A 58 2.91 -4.43 -2.45
C PHE A 58 2.62 -2.93 -2.59
N ILE A 59 1.63 -2.60 -3.42
CA ILE A 59 1.19 -1.21 -3.64
C ILE A 59 -0.29 -1.12 -3.31
N GLY A 60 -0.69 -0.08 -2.61
CA GLY A 60 -2.10 0.07 -2.26
C GLY A 60 -2.55 1.51 -2.09
N THR A 61 -3.85 1.73 -2.28
CA THR A 61 -4.49 3.03 -2.11
C THR A 61 -5.65 2.93 -1.13
N SER A 62 -5.79 3.89 -0.21
CA SER A 62 -6.89 3.95 0.74
C SER A 62 -7.04 2.62 1.52
N PHE A 63 -8.19 1.96 1.45
CA PHE A 63 -8.40 0.65 2.07
C PHE A 63 -7.45 -0.43 1.52
N GLY A 64 -7.18 -0.42 0.21
CA GLY A 64 -6.15 -1.29 -0.38
C GLY A 64 -4.75 -1.01 0.15
N GLY A 65 -4.48 0.23 0.57
CA GLY A 65 -3.26 0.59 1.30
C GLY A 65 -3.14 -0.11 2.66
N TYR A 66 -4.25 -0.25 3.38
CA TYR A 66 -4.31 -1.06 4.60
C TYR A 66 -4.02 -2.55 4.31
N VAL A 67 -4.64 -3.11 3.26
CA VAL A 67 -4.41 -4.51 2.86
C VAL A 67 -2.96 -4.75 2.44
N ALA A 68 -2.40 -3.87 1.60
CA ALA A 68 -1.01 -3.94 1.16
C ALA A 68 -0.03 -3.86 2.34
N ASN A 69 -0.30 -2.95 3.30
CA ASN A 69 0.49 -2.85 4.53
C ASN A 69 0.45 -4.12 5.36
N TYR A 70 -0.73 -4.71 5.52
CA TYR A 70 -0.91 -5.96 6.27
C TYR A 70 -0.07 -7.09 5.65
N LEU A 71 -0.16 -7.31 4.33
CA LEU A 71 0.60 -8.35 3.65
C LEU A 71 2.11 -8.06 3.70
N SER A 72 2.50 -6.81 3.49
CA SER A 72 3.89 -6.36 3.62
C SER A 72 4.47 -6.68 5.00
N THR A 73 3.69 -6.46 6.06
CA THR A 73 4.12 -6.75 7.44
C THR A 73 4.32 -8.25 7.66
N ILE A 74 3.43 -9.10 7.13
CA ILE A 74 3.53 -10.56 7.29
C ILE A 74 4.71 -11.14 6.52
N TYR A 75 4.93 -10.67 5.29
CA TYR A 75 5.89 -11.28 4.37
C TYR A 75 7.22 -10.53 4.28
N ASP A 76 7.41 -9.46 5.04
CA ASP A 76 8.57 -8.56 4.99
C ASP A 76 8.91 -8.16 3.55
N LYS A 77 7.98 -7.45 2.90
CA LYS A 77 8.13 -6.97 1.52
C LYS A 77 8.01 -5.45 1.45
N PRO A 78 8.74 -4.81 0.53
CA PRO A 78 8.60 -3.38 0.30
C PRO A 78 7.16 -3.01 -0.05
N ASN A 79 6.70 -1.87 0.43
CA ASN A 79 5.38 -1.36 0.10
C ASN A 79 5.38 0.12 -0.27
N LEU A 80 4.45 0.49 -1.18
CA LEU A 80 4.15 1.87 -1.56
C LEU A 80 2.66 2.12 -1.32
N LEU A 81 2.36 3.02 -0.40
CA LEU A 81 1.01 3.21 0.13
C LEU A 81 0.55 4.66 -0.06
N PHE A 82 -0.52 4.85 -0.82
CA PHE A 82 -1.13 6.15 -1.07
C PHE A 82 -2.36 6.34 -0.19
N ASN A 83 -2.38 7.38 0.65
CA ASN A 83 -3.47 7.67 1.57
C ASN A 83 -4.01 6.40 2.25
N PRO A 84 -3.17 5.58 2.90
CA PRO A 84 -3.61 4.28 3.42
C PRO A 84 -4.55 4.46 4.60
N ALA A 85 -5.58 3.61 4.66
CA ALA A 85 -6.55 3.61 5.75
C ALA A 85 -6.02 2.84 6.98
N LEU A 86 -4.87 3.22 7.53
CA LEU A 86 -4.17 2.49 8.58
C LEU A 86 -4.98 2.37 9.88
N LEU A 87 -5.81 3.37 10.18
CA LEU A 87 -6.65 3.40 11.38
C LEU A 87 -7.88 2.46 11.31
N PHE A 88 -8.21 1.93 10.13
CA PHE A 88 -9.32 0.97 9.95
C PHE A 88 -9.12 -0.37 10.65
N ARG A 89 -7.91 -0.67 11.09
CA ARG A 89 -7.62 -1.88 11.85
C ARG A 89 -8.39 -2.02 13.17
N THR A 90 -8.90 -0.92 13.73
CA THR A 90 -9.75 -0.95 14.92
C THR A 90 -11.14 -1.54 14.64
N LEU A 91 -11.52 -1.61 13.37
CA LEU A 91 -12.66 -2.38 12.93
C LEU A 91 -12.21 -3.85 12.85
N LYS A 92 -12.91 -4.75 13.53
CA LYS A 92 -12.66 -6.21 13.53
C LYS A 92 -12.83 -6.78 12.12
N MET A 93 -11.87 -6.54 11.23
CA MET A 93 -11.93 -6.96 9.83
C MET A 93 -11.17 -8.27 9.56
N GLY A 94 -10.89 -9.06 10.58
CA GLY A 94 -10.27 -10.37 10.44
C GLY A 94 -8.79 -10.36 10.06
N LEU A 95 -8.16 -9.19 10.07
CA LEU A 95 -6.72 -9.04 9.84
C LEU A 95 -6.03 -8.72 11.17
N ASP A 96 -5.76 -9.75 11.97
CA ASP A 96 -4.99 -9.64 13.22
C ASP A 96 -3.49 -9.61 12.90
N ALA A 97 -3.00 -8.48 12.37
CA ALA A 97 -1.57 -8.30 12.18
C ALA A 97 -0.95 -7.55 13.35
N PRO A 98 0.25 -7.90 13.76
CA PRO A 98 1.03 -7.03 14.62
C PRO A 98 1.29 -5.72 13.89
N LEU A 99 1.08 -4.61 14.59
CA LEU A 99 1.23 -3.28 14.06
C LEU A 99 2.65 -2.79 14.00
N THR A 100 3.45 -3.35 14.85
CA THR A 100 4.86 -3.05 14.97
C THR A 100 5.59 -3.95 14.00
N SER A 101 5.93 -3.41 12.87
CA SER A 101 6.81 -4.11 11.98
C SER A 101 8.25 -3.79 12.32
N SER A 102 8.98 -4.78 12.75
CA SER A 102 10.44 -4.79 12.63
C SER A 102 10.82 -5.14 11.19
N LEU A 103 10.13 -4.55 10.20
CA LEU A 103 10.39 -4.81 8.79
C LEU A 103 11.82 -4.42 8.45
N GLN A 104 12.49 -5.26 7.68
CA GLN A 104 13.75 -4.92 7.03
C GLN A 104 13.49 -4.23 5.68
N SER A 105 12.32 -4.45 5.13
CA SER A 105 11.87 -3.88 3.87
C SER A 105 11.34 -2.45 4.03
N LEU A 106 11.47 -1.63 2.98
CA LEU A 106 11.01 -0.25 2.96
C LEU A 106 9.49 -0.15 2.99
N SER A 107 8.96 0.66 3.90
CA SER A 107 7.58 1.15 3.89
C SER A 107 7.56 2.61 3.41
N TYR A 108 6.93 2.86 2.25
CA TYR A 108 6.89 4.17 1.61
C TYR A 108 5.45 4.70 1.59
N PHE A 109 5.21 5.78 2.32
CA PHE A 109 3.89 6.38 2.50
C PHE A 109 3.79 7.71 1.73
N VAL A 110 2.74 7.87 0.95
CA VAL A 110 2.39 9.10 0.24
C VAL A 110 1.05 9.61 0.76
N LEU A 111 1.07 10.71 1.46
CA LEU A 111 -0.09 11.26 2.17
C LEU A 111 -0.51 12.59 1.57
N GLY A 112 -1.78 12.75 1.25
CA GLY A 112 -2.35 13.99 0.75
C GLY A 112 -2.71 14.95 1.88
N GLU A 113 -2.13 16.14 1.89
CA GLU A 113 -2.44 17.17 2.89
C GLU A 113 -3.91 17.61 2.82
N LYS A 114 -4.51 17.57 1.62
CA LYS A 114 -5.92 17.92 1.37
C LYS A 114 -6.87 16.73 1.42
N ASP A 115 -6.42 15.57 1.91
CA ASP A 115 -7.31 14.42 2.08
C ASP A 115 -8.32 14.69 3.21
N ARG A 116 -9.61 14.76 2.83
CA ARG A 116 -10.72 15.00 3.75
C ARG A 116 -11.36 13.73 4.29
N LEU A 117 -11.00 12.56 3.75
CA LEU A 117 -11.50 11.27 4.20
C LEU A 117 -10.56 10.64 5.23
N LEU A 118 -9.26 10.73 5.00
CA LEU A 118 -8.22 10.17 5.86
C LEU A 118 -7.23 11.27 6.23
N ASN A 119 -7.33 11.78 7.44
CA ASN A 119 -6.47 12.86 7.90
C ASN A 119 -5.00 12.43 7.86
N TYR A 120 -4.18 13.15 7.11
CA TYR A 120 -2.76 12.80 6.95
C TYR A 120 -1.99 12.91 8.26
N GLY A 121 -2.33 13.85 9.15
CA GLY A 121 -1.68 14.01 10.45
C GLY A 121 -1.92 12.81 11.36
N ASP A 122 -3.10 12.20 11.31
CA ASP A 122 -3.39 10.98 12.06
C ASP A 122 -2.59 9.79 11.50
N ASN A 123 -2.46 9.69 10.18
CA ASN A 123 -1.59 8.69 9.55
C ASN A 123 -0.11 8.91 9.93
N VAL A 124 0.39 10.16 9.88
CA VAL A 124 1.78 10.47 10.29
C VAL A 124 2.02 10.02 11.73
N ARG A 125 1.13 10.41 12.65
CA ARG A 125 1.25 10.03 14.07
C ARG A 125 1.29 8.50 14.21
N PHE A 126 0.36 7.81 13.57
CA PHE A 126 0.29 6.36 13.60
C PHE A 126 1.56 5.71 13.06
N ILE A 127 2.06 6.17 11.90
CA ILE A 127 3.29 5.65 11.30
C ILE A 127 4.47 5.87 12.26
N THR A 128 4.61 7.07 12.80
CA THR A 128 5.70 7.42 13.72
C THR A 128 5.69 6.55 15.00
N ASP A 129 4.51 6.28 15.54
CA ASP A 129 4.36 5.52 16.78
C ASP A 129 4.61 4.01 16.58
N TYR A 130 4.20 3.45 15.45
CA TYR A 130 4.13 2.01 15.26
C TYR A 130 5.12 1.41 14.25
N PHE A 131 5.64 2.17 13.29
CA PHE A 131 6.60 1.67 12.32
C PHE A 131 8.03 1.86 12.81
N LYS A 132 8.79 0.76 12.93
CA LYS A 132 10.17 0.78 13.47
C LYS A 132 11.22 0.36 12.44
N GLY A 133 10.82 -0.03 11.23
CA GLY A 133 11.68 -0.37 10.11
C GLY A 133 12.00 0.82 9.20
N PRO A 134 12.67 0.58 8.07
CA PRO A 134 12.94 1.60 7.05
C PRO A 134 11.62 2.22 6.57
N THR A 135 11.44 3.50 6.83
CA THR A 135 10.18 4.21 6.58
C THR A 135 10.44 5.54 5.91
N GLU A 136 9.70 5.81 4.83
CA GLU A 136 9.66 7.10 4.15
C GLU A 136 8.24 7.65 4.18
N ILE A 137 8.08 8.94 4.50
CA ILE A 137 6.78 9.62 4.54
C ILE A 137 6.85 10.86 3.66
N ILE A 138 6.07 10.87 2.60
CA ILE A 138 5.94 12.00 1.67
C ILE A 138 4.57 12.66 1.87
N ILE A 139 4.57 13.96 2.10
CA ILE A 139 3.35 14.75 2.17
C ILE A 139 3.21 15.55 0.88
N GLU A 140 2.19 15.22 0.09
CA GLU A 140 1.85 15.93 -1.14
C GLU A 140 0.80 17.02 -0.84
N LYS A 141 1.25 18.28 -0.82
CA LYS A 141 0.47 19.45 -0.35
C LYS A 141 -0.85 19.65 -1.09
N GLU A 142 -0.87 19.40 -2.40
CA GLU A 142 -2.04 19.64 -3.24
C GLU A 142 -2.89 18.37 -3.45
N MET A 143 -2.46 17.22 -2.94
CA MET A 143 -3.15 15.96 -3.12
C MET A 143 -4.28 15.80 -2.09
N GLY A 144 -5.47 15.48 -2.59
CA GLY A 144 -6.60 15.01 -1.78
C GLY A 144 -6.61 13.50 -1.64
N HIS A 145 -7.81 12.93 -1.42
CA HIS A 145 -7.95 11.47 -1.33
C HIS A 145 -7.68 10.78 -2.67
N HIS A 146 -8.07 11.39 -3.78
CA HIS A 146 -7.75 10.92 -5.13
C HIS A 146 -6.28 11.21 -5.46
N ILE A 147 -5.58 10.23 -5.99
CA ILE A 147 -4.17 10.33 -6.36
C ILE A 147 -4.07 10.67 -7.85
N PRO A 148 -3.61 11.88 -8.22
CA PRO A 148 -3.38 12.25 -9.61
C PRO A 148 -2.31 11.36 -10.26
N PRO A 149 -2.45 11.01 -11.56
CA PRO A 149 -1.50 10.14 -12.25
C PRO A 149 -0.05 10.63 -12.22
N ASN A 150 0.17 11.94 -12.34
CA ASN A 150 1.52 12.53 -12.27
C ASN A 150 2.17 12.38 -10.88
N ILE A 151 1.38 12.48 -9.80
CA ILE A 151 1.89 12.21 -8.45
C ILE A 151 2.14 10.71 -8.29
N PHE A 152 1.25 9.88 -8.80
CA PHE A 152 1.41 8.43 -8.75
C PHE A 152 2.70 8.00 -9.47
N ASP A 153 2.95 8.51 -10.68
CA ASP A 153 4.14 8.25 -11.48
C ASP A 153 5.42 8.68 -10.76
N LYS A 154 5.48 9.93 -10.32
CA LYS A 154 6.62 10.48 -9.57
C LYS A 154 6.96 9.63 -8.34
N GLN A 155 5.96 9.26 -7.56
CA GLN A 155 6.18 8.54 -6.31
C GLN A 155 6.48 7.04 -6.53
N ALA A 156 5.94 6.45 -7.58
CA ALA A 156 6.34 5.11 -8.02
C ALA A 156 7.80 5.08 -8.44
N ASP A 157 8.24 6.03 -9.27
CA ASP A 157 9.64 6.13 -9.70
C ASP A 157 10.60 6.29 -8.50
N ASN A 158 10.30 7.18 -7.57
CA ASN A 158 11.09 7.37 -6.35
C ASN A 158 11.18 6.08 -5.51
N PHE A 159 10.04 5.42 -5.28
CA PHE A 159 10.00 4.18 -4.52
C PHE A 159 10.83 3.08 -5.16
N PHE A 160 10.67 2.85 -6.47
CA PHE A 160 11.42 1.80 -7.17
C PHE A 160 12.92 2.08 -7.23
N LYS A 161 13.35 3.34 -7.33
CA LYS A 161 14.76 3.73 -7.19
C LYS A 161 15.31 3.37 -5.81
N MET A 162 14.58 3.73 -4.75
CA MET A 162 15.02 3.46 -3.36
C MET A 162 15.15 1.96 -3.04
N ILE A 163 14.29 1.10 -3.60
CA ILE A 163 14.41 -0.35 -3.37
C ILE A 163 15.47 -1.02 -4.26
N ALA A 164 15.86 -0.41 -5.39
CA ALA A 164 16.91 -0.91 -6.26
C ALA A 164 18.34 -0.60 -5.74
N GLU A 165 18.49 0.40 -4.87
CA GLU A 165 19.77 0.82 -4.27
C GLU A 165 20.15 -0.01 -3.03
N LYS A 166 19.27 -0.93 -2.59
CA LYS A 166 19.49 -1.83 -1.45
C LYS A 166 19.82 -3.24 -1.89
#